data_b3c8a8ff519a450ad7f3e89b43828d13
#
_entry.id   b3c8a8ff519a450ad7f3e89b43828d13
#
_cell.length_a   1.000
_cell.length_b   1.000
_cell.length_c   1.000
_cell.angle_alpha   90.00
_cell.angle_beta   90.00
_cell.angle_gamma   90.00
#
_symmetry.space_group_name_H-M   'P 1'
#
loop_
_entity.id
_entity.type
_entity.pdbx_description
1 polymer ?
#
loop_
_entity_poly.entity_id
_entity_poly.type
_entity_poly.pdbx_seq_one_letter_code
_entity_poly.pdbx_strand_id
1 'polypeptide(L)'
;MRESDIEDYLVKRVKAMKGEVRKVQWVGRNGAPDRFVMLPPKFVREDGDVLVYEGLGVWVELKSPETIKTFPADARERAQAREHKRMRELGQRVEVIGTLEGVEELLS
;
A
#
# COMPACT_ATOMS: atom_id res chain seq x y z
N MET A 1 -18.96 -0.78 5.14
CA MET A 1 -17.61 -1.34 5.31
C MET A 1 -16.72 -0.27 5.90
N ARG A 2 -15.93 -0.61 6.89
CA ARG A 2 -15.04 0.33 7.59
C ARG A 2 -13.61 0.19 7.08
N GLU A 3 -12.76 1.17 7.42
CA GLU A 3 -11.33 1.10 7.13
C GLU A 3 -10.70 -0.19 7.68
N SER A 4 -11.08 -0.62 8.89
CA SER A 4 -10.59 -1.86 9.49
C SER A 4 -10.92 -3.12 8.68
N ASP A 5 -12.05 -3.11 7.96
CA ASP A 5 -12.43 -4.22 7.08
C ASP A 5 -11.49 -4.30 5.87
N ILE A 6 -11.09 -3.14 5.34
CA ILE A 6 -10.12 -3.07 4.25
C ILE A 6 -8.75 -3.56 4.73
N GLU A 7 -8.34 -3.13 5.93
CA GLU A 7 -7.07 -3.59 6.55
C GLU A 7 -7.06 -5.11 6.73
N ASP A 8 -8.14 -5.67 7.28
CA ASP A 8 -8.23 -7.12 7.51
C ASP A 8 -8.10 -7.89 6.20
N TYR A 9 -8.76 -7.41 5.16
CA TYR A 9 -8.68 -8.02 3.84
C TYR A 9 -7.26 -7.93 3.26
N LEU A 10 -6.62 -6.77 3.36
CA LEU A 10 -5.24 -6.58 2.91
C LEU A 10 -4.29 -7.57 3.61
N VAL A 11 -4.37 -7.64 4.93
CA VAL A 11 -3.52 -8.53 5.74
C VAL A 11 -3.72 -9.98 5.32
N LYS A 12 -4.96 -10.41 5.19
CA LYS A 12 -5.31 -11.78 4.79
C LYS A 12 -4.73 -12.13 3.42
N ARG A 13 -4.91 -11.23 2.44
CA ARG A 13 -4.45 -11.47 1.06
C ARG A 13 -2.92 -11.47 0.96
N VAL A 14 -2.27 -10.52 1.62
CA VAL A 14 -0.80 -10.44 1.62
C VAL A 14 -0.20 -11.68 2.29
N LYS A 15 -0.77 -12.11 3.40
CA LYS A 15 -0.32 -13.31 4.10
C LYS A 15 -0.48 -14.57 3.23
N ALA A 16 -1.58 -14.67 2.48
CA ALA A 16 -1.80 -15.78 1.55
C ALA A 16 -0.74 -15.82 0.44
N MET A 17 -0.17 -14.67 0.09
CA MET A 17 0.91 -14.56 -0.89
C MET A 17 2.31 -14.71 -0.28
N LYS A 18 2.40 -15.09 0.99
CA LYS A 18 3.65 -15.25 1.74
C LYS A 18 4.37 -13.93 2.02
N GLY A 19 3.63 -12.82 1.98
CA GLY A 19 4.13 -11.50 2.35
C GLY A 19 3.81 -11.14 3.79
N GLU A 20 4.13 -9.92 4.16
CA GLU A 20 3.85 -9.36 5.49
C GLU A 20 3.34 -7.93 5.39
N VAL A 21 2.43 -7.58 6.30
CA VAL A 21 2.01 -6.20 6.51
C VAL A 21 2.51 -5.77 7.88
N ARG A 22 3.20 -4.64 7.94
CA ARG A 22 3.74 -4.08 9.18
C ARG A 22 3.12 -2.71 9.45
N LYS A 23 2.81 -2.45 10.71
CA LYS A 23 2.50 -1.10 11.17
C LYS A 23 3.81 -0.37 11.42
N VAL A 24 3.88 0.88 10.95
CA VAL A 24 5.07 1.70 11.11
C VAL A 24 4.67 3.00 11.81
N GLN A 25 5.43 3.36 12.82
CA GLN A 25 5.24 4.61 13.53
C GLN A 25 6.33 5.60 13.08
N TRP A 26 5.88 6.74 12.55
CA TRP A 26 6.78 7.78 12.09
C TRP A 26 7.01 8.79 13.21
N VAL A 27 8.27 9.01 13.56
CA VAL A 27 8.66 10.01 14.56
C VAL A 27 9.08 11.28 13.83
N GLY A 28 8.48 12.40 14.24
CA GLY A 28 8.79 13.70 13.65
C GLY A 28 8.27 13.93 12.23
N ARG A 29 7.30 13.13 11.77
CA ARG A 29 6.76 13.22 10.43
C ARG A 29 5.25 13.05 10.42
N ASN A 30 4.52 14.02 9.88
CA ASN A 30 3.07 13.96 9.74
C ASN A 30 2.67 13.56 8.33
N GLY A 31 1.57 12.82 8.21
CA GLY A 31 0.98 12.47 6.91
C GLY A 31 1.62 11.28 6.22
N ALA A 32 2.68 10.69 6.76
CA ALA A 32 3.29 9.51 6.17
C ALA A 32 2.39 8.28 6.37
N PRO A 33 2.34 7.35 5.39
CA PRO A 33 1.53 6.15 5.51
C PRO A 33 2.08 5.22 6.59
N ASP A 34 1.19 4.59 7.36
CA ASP A 34 1.58 3.81 8.54
C ASP A 34 1.51 2.29 8.34
N ARG A 35 1.34 1.83 7.13
CA ARG A 35 1.42 0.41 6.79
C ARG A 35 2.49 0.18 5.74
N PHE A 36 3.31 -0.83 5.97
CA PHE A 36 4.30 -1.26 4.99
C PHE A 36 4.00 -2.70 4.59
N VAL A 37 3.82 -2.91 3.28
CA VAL A 37 3.52 -4.22 2.70
C VAL A 37 4.79 -4.74 2.05
N MET A 38 5.20 -5.94 2.45
CA MET A 38 6.35 -6.63 1.88
C MET A 38 5.85 -7.87 1.14
N LEU A 39 6.11 -7.91 -0.17
CA LEU A 39 5.74 -9.05 -1.01
C LEU A 39 7.01 -9.77 -1.47
N PRO A 40 6.98 -11.11 -1.52
CA PRO A 40 8.16 -11.87 -1.92
C PRO A 40 8.49 -11.68 -3.41
N PRO A 41 9.71 -12.02 -3.83
CA PRO A 41 10.08 -11.97 -5.25
C PRO A 41 9.20 -12.89 -6.08
N LYS A 42 8.91 -12.48 -7.31
CA LYS A 42 8.22 -13.31 -8.29
C LYS A 42 9.24 -13.87 -9.28
N PHE A 43 9.07 -15.14 -9.59
CA PHE A 43 9.86 -15.81 -10.62
C PHE A 43 8.96 -16.03 -11.83
N VAL A 44 9.35 -15.45 -12.95
CA VAL A 44 8.64 -15.63 -14.20
C VAL A 44 9.57 -16.32 -15.18
N ARG A 45 9.09 -17.40 -15.80
CA ARG A 45 9.78 -18.06 -16.91
C ARG A 45 9.24 -17.52 -18.23
N GLU A 46 10.14 -17.03 -19.06
CA GLU A 46 9.80 -16.58 -20.40
C GLU A 46 10.87 -17.14 -21.34
N ASP A 47 10.42 -17.82 -22.41
CA ASP A 47 11.29 -18.41 -23.45
C ASP A 47 12.43 -19.30 -22.91
N GLY A 48 12.16 -20.06 -21.86
CA GLY A 48 13.14 -20.98 -21.26
C GLY A 48 14.10 -20.32 -20.27
N ASP A 49 14.09 -19.00 -20.16
CA ASP A 49 14.90 -18.26 -19.18
C ASP A 49 14.09 -17.96 -17.91
N VAL A 50 14.81 -17.87 -16.79
CA VAL A 50 14.20 -17.49 -15.51
C VAL A 50 14.45 -16.01 -15.28
N LEU A 51 13.37 -15.23 -15.33
CA LEU A 51 13.42 -13.84 -14.92
C LEU A 51 13.08 -13.75 -13.44
N VAL A 52 13.95 -13.13 -12.65
CA VAL A 52 13.76 -12.90 -11.23
C VAL A 52 13.35 -11.44 -11.03
N TYR A 53 12.14 -11.22 -10.55
CA TYR A 53 11.72 -9.89 -10.10
C TYR A 53 11.97 -9.77 -8.61
N GLU A 54 12.55 -8.66 -8.20
CA GLU A 54 12.74 -8.37 -6.78
C GLU A 54 11.41 -8.31 -6.04
N GLY A 55 11.45 -8.56 -4.75
CA GLY A 55 10.29 -8.39 -3.90
C GLY A 55 9.85 -6.94 -3.88
N LEU A 56 8.56 -6.73 -3.64
CA LEU A 56 7.96 -5.41 -3.66
C LEU A 56 7.74 -4.90 -2.25
N GLY A 57 8.21 -3.69 -1.96
CA GLY A 57 7.87 -2.95 -0.76
C GLY A 57 6.94 -1.80 -1.12
N VAL A 58 5.78 -1.72 -0.45
CA VAL A 58 4.78 -0.70 -0.73
C VAL A 58 4.32 -0.06 0.57
N TRP A 59 4.33 1.27 0.62
CA TRP A 59 3.71 2.04 1.69
C TRP A 59 2.23 2.18 1.39
N VAL A 60 1.39 1.90 2.38
CA VAL A 60 -0.07 1.92 2.19
C VAL A 60 -0.73 2.85 3.20
N GLU A 61 -1.53 3.77 2.67
CA GLU A 61 -2.46 4.59 3.43
C GLU A 61 -3.84 3.98 3.30
N LEU A 62 -4.43 3.55 4.43
CA LEU A 62 -5.75 2.92 4.42
C LEU A 62 -6.84 3.96 4.64
N LYS A 63 -7.92 3.81 3.90
CA LYS A 63 -9.14 4.60 4.00
C LYS A 63 -10.35 3.68 4.00
N SER A 64 -11.51 4.21 4.39
CA SER A 64 -12.77 3.51 4.18
C SER A 64 -13.23 3.69 2.74
N PRO A 65 -14.19 2.87 2.26
CA PRO A 65 -14.73 3.05 0.91
C PRO A 65 -15.37 4.42 0.66
N GLU A 66 -15.94 5.03 1.70
CA GLU A 66 -16.50 6.39 1.59
C GLU A 66 -15.39 7.44 1.52
N THR A 67 -14.42 7.33 2.40
CA THR A 67 -13.34 8.33 2.50
C THR A 67 -12.44 8.34 1.27
N ILE A 68 -12.18 7.18 0.67
CA ILE A 68 -11.33 7.11 -0.52
C ILE A 68 -11.91 7.87 -1.72
N LYS A 69 -13.23 7.96 -1.81
CA LYS A 69 -13.90 8.66 -2.92
C LYS A 69 -13.58 10.14 -2.98
N THR A 70 -13.30 10.75 -1.83
CA THR A 70 -13.07 12.18 -1.72
C THR A 70 -11.64 12.53 -1.29
N PHE A 71 -10.78 11.53 -1.15
CA PHE A 71 -9.39 11.77 -0.73
C PHE A 71 -8.59 12.51 -1.82
N PRO A 72 -7.88 13.62 -1.48
CA PRO A 72 -7.83 14.28 -0.16
C PRO A 72 -8.94 15.33 -0.02
N ALA A 73 -9.72 15.27 1.07
CA ALA A 73 -10.89 16.14 1.26
C ALA A 73 -10.63 17.33 2.20
N ASP A 74 -9.83 17.14 3.24
CA ASP A 74 -9.61 18.15 4.27
C ASP A 74 -8.11 18.49 4.40
N ALA A 75 -7.78 19.39 5.30
CA ALA A 75 -6.40 19.85 5.51
C ALA A 75 -5.47 18.71 5.92
N ARG A 76 -5.96 17.78 6.77
CA ARG A 76 -5.18 16.61 7.19
C ARG A 76 -4.88 15.69 6.00
N GLU A 77 -5.89 15.41 5.21
CA GLU A 77 -5.74 14.56 4.03
C GLU A 77 -4.88 15.20 2.94
N ARG A 78 -4.98 16.52 2.77
CA ARG A 78 -4.09 17.23 1.86
C ARG A 78 -2.64 17.15 2.31
N ALA A 79 -2.39 17.19 3.63
CA ALA A 79 -1.04 16.98 4.17
C ALA A 79 -0.55 15.56 3.89
N GLN A 80 -1.41 14.55 4.02
CA GLN A 80 -1.10 13.17 3.64
C GLN A 80 -0.73 13.07 2.16
N ALA A 81 -1.54 13.67 1.30
CA ALA A 81 -1.28 13.65 -0.15
C ALA A 81 0.06 14.30 -0.52
N ARG A 82 0.42 15.41 0.14
CA ARG A 82 1.72 16.07 -0.08
C ARG A 82 2.89 15.18 0.35
N GLU A 83 2.76 14.52 1.50
CA GLU A 83 3.81 13.61 1.99
C GLU A 83 3.95 12.40 1.07
N HIS A 84 2.85 11.82 0.60
CA HIS A 84 2.88 10.72 -0.36
C HIS A 84 3.59 11.12 -1.65
N LYS A 85 3.30 12.31 -2.15
CA LYS A 85 3.97 12.84 -3.35
C LYS A 85 5.47 12.95 -3.15
N ARG A 86 5.89 13.50 -1.99
CA ARG A 86 7.30 13.61 -1.64
C ARG A 86 7.98 12.25 -1.60
N MET A 87 7.35 11.26 -0.99
CA MET A 87 7.89 9.91 -0.90
C MET A 87 8.03 9.27 -2.28
N ARG A 88 7.03 9.46 -3.15
CA ARG A 88 7.09 8.96 -4.54
C ARG A 88 8.22 9.61 -5.32
N GLU A 89 8.47 10.91 -5.13
CA GLU A 89 9.58 11.62 -5.75
C GLU A 89 10.94 11.07 -5.30
N LEU A 90 10.99 10.47 -4.10
CA LEU A 90 12.17 9.81 -3.56
C LEU A 90 12.22 8.31 -3.94
N GLY A 91 11.41 7.90 -4.92
CA GLY A 91 11.44 6.53 -5.45
C GLY A 91 10.64 5.52 -4.65
N GLN A 92 9.85 5.95 -3.66
CA GLN A 92 9.04 5.04 -2.88
C GLN A 92 7.71 4.75 -3.57
N ARG A 93 7.23 3.52 -3.46
CA ARG A 93 5.89 3.20 -3.89
C ARG A 93 4.92 3.46 -2.74
N VAL A 94 3.95 4.32 -2.98
CA VAL A 94 2.93 4.69 -1.99
C VAL A 94 1.56 4.56 -2.64
N GLU A 95 0.68 3.79 -2.02
CA GLU A 95 -0.69 3.57 -2.49
C GLU A 95 -1.69 3.97 -1.42
N VAL A 96 -2.80 4.59 -1.85
CA VAL A 96 -3.93 4.90 -0.98
C VAL A 96 -5.03 3.89 -1.32
N ILE A 97 -5.44 3.11 -0.34
CA ILE A 97 -6.36 1.98 -0.54
C ILE A 97 -7.56 2.12 0.36
N GLY A 98 -8.76 2.06 -0.22
CA GLY A 98 -10.02 2.17 0.51
C GLY A 98 -11.09 1.19 0.03
N THR A 99 -10.74 0.26 -0.89
CA THR A 99 -11.69 -0.73 -1.41
C THR A 99 -11.03 -2.10 -1.50
N LEU A 100 -11.85 -3.14 -1.57
CA LEU A 100 -11.35 -4.51 -1.81
C LEU A 100 -10.69 -4.59 -3.18
N GLU A 101 -11.25 -3.92 -4.18
CA GLU A 101 -10.70 -3.84 -5.53
C GLU A 101 -9.31 -3.17 -5.51
N GLY A 102 -9.15 -2.14 -4.70
CA GLY A 102 -7.84 -1.46 -4.54
C GLY A 102 -6.78 -2.40 -3.98
N VAL A 103 -7.14 -3.28 -3.04
CA VAL A 103 -6.24 -4.30 -2.52
C VAL A 103 -5.84 -5.25 -3.64
N GLU A 104 -6.78 -5.74 -4.43
CA GLU A 104 -6.50 -6.66 -5.52
C GLU A 104 -5.62 -6.02 -6.61
N GLU A 105 -5.83 -4.75 -6.93
CA GLU A 105 -4.97 -4.01 -7.85
C GLU A 105 -3.53 -3.93 -7.35
N LEU A 106 -3.35 -3.67 -6.05
CA LEU A 106 -2.03 -3.64 -5.45
C LEU A 106 -1.30 -4.97 -5.62
N LEU A 107 -2.02 -6.07 -5.49
CA LEU A 107 -1.47 -7.42 -5.46
C LEU A 107 -1.38 -8.10 -6.84
N SER A 108 -1.93 -7.45 -7.86
CA SER A 108 -1.95 -8.01 -9.21
C SER A 108 -0.60 -7.93 -9.95
#